data_1cc27cd72ced14467c11bd31b7d19de0
#
_entry.id   1cc27cd72ced14467c11bd31b7d19de0
#
_cell.length_a   1.000
_cell.length_b   1.000
_cell.length_c   1.000
_cell.angle_alpha   90.00
_cell.angle_beta   90.00
_cell.angle_gamma   90.00
#
_symmetry.space_group_name_H-M   'P 1'
#
loop_
_entity.id
_entity.type
_entity.pdbx_description
1 polymer ?
#
loop_
_entity_poly.entity_id
_entity_poly.type
_entity_poly.pdbx_seq_one_letter_code
_entity_poly.pdbx_strand_id
1 'polypeptide(L)'
;MGIISLALIFVSIAAVLLYFKQQLKDRKKDCRESFVSLRIALDCRHQAVRHVLDAYGKHLQEQGIASDPNVQQMRAEVETALAQTAKTFSESKIKHLCEAETALNHALKKLQTAVNGLLKQYPDEKLAGLMEMLDAAEAEVASARRTYNRRAGSYNHHLNKLPNRLVAKPLGFDKQARLVRFTENQTQRMSSNMLA
;
A
#
# COMPACT_ATOMS: atom_id res chain seq x y z
N MET A 1 -22.91 -6.48 -54.02
CA MET A 1 -22.19 -5.35 -53.40
C MET A 1 -22.59 -5.16 -51.90
N GLY A 2 -23.87 -5.11 -51.51
CA GLY A 2 -24.31 -4.88 -50.14
C GLY A 2 -23.83 -5.89 -49.07
N ILE A 3 -23.78 -7.19 -49.37
CA ILE A 3 -23.38 -8.23 -48.40
C ILE A 3 -21.89 -8.12 -48.07
N ILE A 4 -21.02 -7.80 -49.04
CA ILE A 4 -19.57 -7.65 -48.81
C ILE A 4 -19.31 -6.40 -47.98
N SER A 5 -20.02 -5.29 -48.25
CA SER A 5 -19.88 -4.04 -47.45
C SER A 5 -20.36 -4.25 -46.00
N LEU A 6 -21.45 -5.01 -45.80
CA LEU A 6 -21.95 -5.33 -44.46
C LEU A 6 -20.97 -6.22 -43.69
N ALA A 7 -20.37 -7.22 -44.34
CA ALA A 7 -19.34 -8.07 -43.71
C ALA A 7 -18.11 -7.29 -43.30
N LEU A 8 -17.63 -6.36 -44.13
CA LEU A 8 -16.48 -5.47 -43.78
C LEU A 8 -16.77 -4.60 -42.60
N ILE A 9 -17.99 -4.05 -42.48
CA ILE A 9 -18.40 -3.23 -41.31
C ILE A 9 -18.38 -4.09 -40.04
N PHE A 10 -18.91 -5.32 -40.09
CA PHE A 10 -18.88 -6.21 -38.92
C PHE A 10 -17.48 -6.60 -38.49
N VAL A 11 -16.58 -6.89 -39.43
CA VAL A 11 -15.15 -7.17 -39.14
C VAL A 11 -14.48 -5.98 -38.50
N SER A 12 -14.74 -4.78 -39.03
CA SER A 12 -14.16 -3.54 -38.48
C SER A 12 -14.65 -3.27 -37.04
N ILE A 13 -15.94 -3.46 -36.76
CA ILE A 13 -16.48 -3.30 -35.41
C ILE A 13 -15.89 -4.35 -34.47
N ALA A 14 -15.79 -5.60 -34.88
CA ALA A 14 -15.18 -6.67 -34.08
C ALA A 14 -13.71 -6.37 -33.76
N ALA A 15 -12.92 -5.90 -34.73
CA ALA A 15 -11.54 -5.52 -34.53
C ALA A 15 -11.39 -4.37 -33.51
N VAL A 16 -12.25 -3.36 -33.60
CA VAL A 16 -12.28 -2.23 -32.64
C VAL A 16 -12.65 -2.72 -31.23
N LEU A 17 -13.64 -3.59 -31.10
CA LEU A 17 -14.03 -4.14 -29.79
C LEU A 17 -12.92 -4.99 -29.17
N LEU A 18 -12.21 -5.79 -29.97
CA LEU A 18 -11.06 -6.58 -29.51
C LEU A 18 -9.91 -5.68 -29.06
N TYR A 19 -9.63 -4.61 -29.78
CA TYR A 19 -8.62 -3.60 -29.40
C TYR A 19 -8.95 -2.98 -28.02
N PHE A 20 -10.18 -2.53 -27.80
CA PHE A 20 -10.59 -1.97 -26.51
C PHE A 20 -10.56 -3.00 -25.39
N LYS A 21 -10.99 -4.23 -25.67
CA LYS A 21 -10.89 -5.32 -24.69
C LYS A 21 -9.46 -5.57 -24.26
N GLN A 22 -8.52 -5.62 -25.21
CA GLN A 22 -7.09 -5.83 -24.91
C GLN A 22 -6.54 -4.66 -24.10
N GLN A 23 -6.82 -3.42 -24.50
CA GLN A 23 -6.36 -2.23 -23.79
C GLN A 23 -6.86 -2.19 -22.33
N LEU A 24 -8.14 -2.51 -22.08
CA LEU A 24 -8.70 -2.55 -20.74
C LEU A 24 -8.09 -3.70 -19.91
N LYS A 25 -7.85 -4.85 -20.54
CA LYS A 25 -7.23 -6.02 -19.92
C LYS A 25 -5.81 -5.70 -19.46
N ASP A 26 -5.00 -5.05 -20.30
CA ASP A 26 -3.62 -4.70 -19.99
C ASP A 26 -3.56 -3.70 -18.83
N ARG A 27 -4.39 -2.66 -18.85
CA ARG A 27 -4.45 -1.70 -17.73
C ARG A 27 -4.95 -2.31 -16.43
N LYS A 28 -5.90 -3.26 -16.48
CA LYS A 28 -6.34 -4.01 -15.30
C LYS A 28 -5.22 -4.90 -14.76
N LYS A 29 -4.42 -5.49 -15.65
CA LYS A 29 -3.24 -6.27 -15.30
C LYS A 29 -2.20 -5.40 -14.59
N ASP A 30 -1.83 -4.24 -15.19
CA ASP A 30 -0.90 -3.28 -14.59
C ASP A 30 -1.33 -2.83 -13.18
N CYS A 31 -2.64 -2.57 -13.02
CA CYS A 31 -3.22 -2.22 -11.72
C CYS A 31 -3.03 -3.36 -10.70
N ARG A 32 -3.31 -4.60 -11.10
CA ARG A 32 -3.16 -5.78 -10.24
C ARG A 32 -1.70 -6.03 -9.86
N GLU A 33 -0.78 -5.94 -10.80
CA GLU A 33 0.66 -6.10 -10.55
C GLU A 33 1.19 -5.04 -9.59
N SER A 34 0.77 -3.79 -9.76
CA SER A 34 1.15 -2.71 -8.83
C SER A 34 0.53 -2.89 -7.43
N PHE A 35 -0.63 -3.55 -7.30
CA PHE A 35 -1.19 -3.94 -6.01
C PHE A 35 -0.36 -5.04 -5.34
N VAL A 36 0.14 -6.00 -6.11
CA VAL A 36 1.04 -7.04 -5.57
C VAL A 36 2.34 -6.41 -5.06
N SER A 37 2.93 -5.46 -5.81
CA SER A 37 4.12 -4.73 -5.35
C SER A 37 3.86 -3.95 -4.06
N LEU A 38 2.72 -3.28 -3.94
CA LEU A 38 2.32 -2.60 -2.71
C LEU A 38 2.18 -3.59 -1.54
N ARG A 39 1.60 -4.75 -1.78
CA ARG A 39 1.47 -5.80 -0.76
C ARG A 39 2.83 -6.27 -0.25
N ILE A 40 3.78 -6.50 -1.16
CA ILE A 40 5.15 -6.90 -0.80
C ILE A 40 5.82 -5.81 0.06
N ALA A 41 5.70 -4.54 -0.33
CA ALA A 41 6.25 -3.44 0.45
C ALA A 41 5.62 -3.34 1.86
N LEU A 42 4.31 -3.55 1.98
CA LEU A 42 3.61 -3.61 3.28
C LEU A 42 4.11 -4.79 4.13
N ASP A 43 4.30 -5.97 3.55
CA ASP A 43 4.83 -7.14 4.25
C ASP A 43 6.25 -6.89 4.76
N CYS A 44 7.13 -6.28 3.95
CA CYS A 44 8.48 -5.89 4.37
C CYS A 44 8.45 -4.90 5.54
N ARG A 45 7.57 -3.89 5.48
CA ARG A 45 7.40 -2.95 6.59
C ARG A 45 6.92 -3.63 7.87
N HIS A 46 5.95 -4.55 7.77
CA HIS A 46 5.45 -5.29 8.93
C HIS A 46 6.54 -6.17 9.57
N GLN A 47 7.44 -6.74 8.77
CA GLN A 47 8.60 -7.46 9.30
C GLN A 47 9.59 -6.53 10.01
N ALA A 48 9.90 -5.37 9.42
CA ALA A 48 10.75 -4.35 10.06
C ALA A 48 10.17 -3.90 11.41
N VAL A 49 8.85 -3.67 11.49
CA VAL A 49 8.16 -3.32 12.75
C VAL A 49 8.35 -4.40 13.81
N ARG A 50 8.20 -5.69 13.45
CA ARG A 50 8.43 -6.80 14.40
C ARG A 50 9.87 -6.82 14.93
N HIS A 51 10.85 -6.65 14.04
CA HIS A 51 12.26 -6.61 14.44
C HIS A 51 12.56 -5.43 15.39
N VAL A 52 11.99 -4.25 15.11
CA VAL A 52 12.12 -3.09 16.01
C VAL A 52 11.46 -3.39 17.37
N LEU A 53 10.26 -3.98 17.40
CA LEU A 53 9.58 -4.33 18.66
C LEU A 53 10.38 -5.31 19.50
N ASP A 54 10.96 -6.34 18.86
CA ASP A 54 11.76 -7.36 19.55
C ASP A 54 13.05 -6.76 20.10
N ALA A 55 13.77 -5.95 19.32
CA ALA A 55 15.00 -5.29 19.75
C ALA A 55 14.74 -4.25 20.85
N TYR A 56 13.68 -3.43 20.68
CA TYR A 56 13.25 -2.45 21.70
C TYR A 56 12.91 -3.13 23.03
N GLY A 57 12.17 -4.27 22.97
CA GLY A 57 11.83 -5.04 24.17
C GLY A 57 13.05 -5.57 24.90
N LYS A 58 14.06 -6.07 24.18
CA LYS A 58 15.33 -6.55 24.76
C LYS A 58 16.11 -5.39 25.40
N HIS A 59 16.22 -4.28 24.66
CA HIS A 59 16.92 -3.10 25.16
C HIS A 59 16.27 -2.51 26.42
N LEU A 60 14.93 -2.50 26.52
CA LEU A 60 14.22 -2.12 27.73
C LEU A 60 14.51 -3.03 28.91
N GLN A 61 14.61 -4.35 28.67
CA GLN A 61 14.95 -5.33 29.73
C GLN A 61 16.37 -5.07 30.28
N GLU A 62 17.33 -4.83 29.38
CA GLU A 62 18.72 -4.53 29.75
C GLU A 62 18.83 -3.25 30.58
N GLN A 63 17.96 -2.25 30.33
CA GLN A 63 17.92 -0.99 31.07
C GLN A 63 17.00 -1.02 32.31
N GLY A 64 16.38 -2.18 32.63
CA GLY A 64 15.50 -2.33 33.79
C GLY A 64 14.15 -1.61 33.70
N ILE A 65 13.75 -1.14 32.52
CA ILE A 65 12.50 -0.38 32.27
C ILE A 65 11.37 -1.22 31.62
N ALA A 66 11.58 -2.52 31.50
CA ALA A 66 10.63 -3.42 30.83
C ALA A 66 9.25 -3.51 31.50
N SER A 67 9.13 -3.09 32.76
CA SER A 67 7.90 -3.17 33.53
C SER A 67 7.00 -1.93 33.42
N ASP A 68 7.37 -0.91 32.62
CA ASP A 68 6.53 0.28 32.44
C ASP A 68 5.22 -0.09 31.73
N PRO A 69 4.04 0.13 32.37
CA PRO A 69 2.73 -0.19 31.80
C PRO A 69 2.47 0.53 30.49
N ASN A 70 2.97 1.75 30.30
CA ASN A 70 2.78 2.54 29.06
C ASN A 70 3.50 1.89 27.88
N VAL A 71 4.71 1.35 28.13
CA VAL A 71 5.51 0.64 27.13
C VAL A 71 4.80 -0.67 26.71
N GLN A 72 4.28 -1.41 27.68
CA GLN A 72 3.56 -2.65 27.42
C GLN A 72 2.27 -2.41 26.64
N GLN A 73 1.50 -1.39 27.00
CA GLN A 73 0.31 -0.99 26.27
C GLN A 73 0.62 -0.60 24.83
N MET A 74 1.65 0.20 24.59
CA MET A 74 2.08 0.62 23.25
C MET A 74 2.47 -0.59 22.38
N ARG A 75 3.22 -1.55 22.92
CA ARG A 75 3.57 -2.80 22.21
C ARG A 75 2.32 -3.58 21.83
N ALA A 76 1.37 -3.77 22.75
CA ALA A 76 0.12 -4.46 22.49
C ALA A 76 -0.72 -3.75 21.38
N GLU A 77 -0.76 -2.42 21.38
CA GLU A 77 -1.41 -1.64 20.31
C GLU A 77 -0.79 -1.92 18.93
N VAL A 78 0.54 -1.92 18.84
CA VAL A 78 1.25 -2.20 17.56
C VAL A 78 1.02 -3.64 17.10
N GLU A 79 1.14 -4.62 18.00
CA GLU A 79 0.92 -6.04 17.68
C GLU A 79 -0.52 -6.31 17.22
N THR A 80 -1.50 -5.69 17.90
CA THR A 80 -2.92 -5.79 17.52
C THR A 80 -3.16 -5.20 16.13
N ALA A 81 -2.60 -4.03 15.84
CA ALA A 81 -2.72 -3.38 14.54
C ALA A 81 -2.09 -4.22 13.44
N LEU A 82 -0.89 -4.79 13.67
CA LEU A 82 -0.23 -5.72 12.74
C LEU A 82 -1.09 -6.96 12.44
N ALA A 83 -1.70 -7.56 13.46
CA ALA A 83 -2.56 -8.73 13.29
C ALA A 83 -3.81 -8.40 12.45
N GLN A 84 -4.34 -7.19 12.55
CA GLN A 84 -5.48 -6.74 11.74
C GLN A 84 -5.08 -6.52 10.27
N THR A 85 -3.90 -5.95 9.99
CA THR A 85 -3.42 -5.75 8.62
C THR A 85 -3.29 -7.08 7.89
N ALA A 86 -2.72 -8.11 8.53
CA ALA A 86 -2.54 -9.44 7.95
C ALA A 86 -3.86 -10.08 7.47
N LYS A 87 -4.99 -9.80 8.14
CA LYS A 87 -6.32 -10.32 7.79
C LYS A 87 -6.97 -9.63 6.59
N THR A 88 -6.45 -8.49 6.16
CA THR A 88 -7.09 -7.60 5.19
C THR A 88 -6.38 -7.51 3.84
N PHE A 89 -5.31 -8.28 3.63
CA PHE A 89 -4.56 -8.33 2.38
C PHE A 89 -5.36 -8.93 1.22
N SER A 90 -6.32 -8.17 0.69
CA SER A 90 -7.09 -8.55 -0.49
C SER A 90 -7.60 -7.30 -1.20
N GLU A 91 -7.61 -7.33 -2.54
CA GLU A 91 -8.16 -6.24 -3.35
C GLU A 91 -9.63 -5.93 -3.01
N SER A 92 -10.41 -6.96 -2.65
CA SER A 92 -11.80 -6.80 -2.20
C SER A 92 -11.92 -6.13 -0.83
N LYS A 93 -10.87 -6.18 -0.01
CA LYS A 93 -10.82 -5.64 1.35
C LYS A 93 -10.01 -4.35 1.47
N ILE A 94 -9.72 -3.64 0.38
CA ILE A 94 -8.89 -2.43 0.39
C ILE A 94 -9.38 -1.39 1.43
N LYS A 95 -10.68 -1.27 1.66
CA LYS A 95 -11.21 -0.37 2.69
C LYS A 95 -10.70 -0.77 4.08
N HIS A 96 -10.86 -2.04 4.44
CA HIS A 96 -10.40 -2.55 5.73
C HIS A 96 -8.87 -2.54 5.86
N LEU A 97 -8.15 -2.79 4.75
CA LEU A 97 -6.71 -2.62 4.71
C LEU A 97 -6.32 -1.16 5.04
N CYS A 98 -6.99 -0.17 4.43
CA CYS A 98 -6.71 1.23 4.72
C CYS A 98 -6.99 1.61 6.19
N GLU A 99 -8.06 1.09 6.76
CA GLU A 99 -8.41 1.30 8.17
C GLU A 99 -7.34 0.70 9.10
N ALA A 100 -6.95 -0.57 8.86
CA ALA A 100 -5.93 -1.27 9.64
C ALA A 100 -4.54 -0.59 9.52
N GLU A 101 -4.15 -0.19 8.30
CA GLU A 101 -2.89 0.51 8.08
C GLU A 101 -2.87 1.91 8.71
N THR A 102 -4.01 2.61 8.77
CA THR A 102 -4.11 3.89 9.48
C THR A 102 -3.93 3.69 10.98
N ALA A 103 -4.55 2.66 11.56
CA ALA A 103 -4.36 2.32 12.98
C ALA A 103 -2.89 1.95 13.28
N LEU A 104 -2.28 1.13 12.40
CA LEU A 104 -0.87 0.76 12.53
C LEU A 104 0.04 2.00 12.47
N ASN A 105 -0.17 2.92 11.52
CA ASN A 105 0.62 4.14 11.41
C ASN A 105 0.52 5.01 12.68
N HIS A 106 -0.66 5.07 13.31
CA HIS A 106 -0.83 5.80 14.57
C HIS A 106 -0.03 5.15 15.72
N ALA A 107 -0.10 3.82 15.84
CA ALA A 107 0.65 3.07 16.85
C ALA A 107 2.17 3.15 16.61
N LEU A 108 2.62 3.05 15.34
CA LEU A 108 4.03 3.18 14.99
C LEU A 108 4.62 4.54 15.32
N LYS A 109 3.86 5.62 15.18
CA LYS A 109 4.34 6.96 15.57
C LYS A 109 4.66 7.05 17.07
N LYS A 110 3.87 6.42 17.92
CA LYS A 110 4.13 6.31 19.36
C LYS A 110 5.41 5.50 19.60
N LEU A 111 5.54 4.36 18.94
CA LEU A 111 6.73 3.50 19.03
C LEU A 111 8.00 4.24 18.59
N GLN A 112 8.01 4.88 17.44
CA GLN A 112 9.15 5.66 16.94
C GLN A 112 9.57 6.76 17.93
N THR A 113 8.59 7.46 18.51
CA THR A 113 8.87 8.49 19.52
C THR A 113 9.51 7.88 20.77
N ALA A 114 9.00 6.76 21.26
CA ALA A 114 9.53 6.09 22.43
C ALA A 114 10.93 5.52 22.20
N VAL A 115 11.15 4.85 21.05
CA VAL A 115 12.46 4.30 20.68
C VAL A 115 13.49 5.42 20.53
N ASN A 116 13.16 6.51 19.85
CA ASN A 116 14.08 7.65 19.69
C ASN A 116 14.38 8.34 21.04
N GLY A 117 13.43 8.37 21.97
CA GLY A 117 13.64 8.85 23.34
C GLY A 117 14.62 7.95 24.10
N LEU A 118 14.45 6.63 23.99
CA LEU A 118 15.33 5.65 24.64
C LEU A 118 16.75 5.71 24.07
N LEU A 119 16.91 5.74 22.75
CA LEU A 119 18.22 5.82 22.09
C LEU A 119 19.03 7.09 22.43
N LYS A 120 18.37 8.19 22.79
CA LYS A 120 19.05 9.40 23.27
C LYS A 120 19.66 9.20 24.66
N GLN A 121 19.03 8.39 25.51
CA GLN A 121 19.49 8.12 26.89
C GLN A 121 20.46 6.93 26.91
N TYR A 122 20.16 5.90 26.15
CA TYR A 122 20.89 4.64 26.09
C TYR A 122 21.14 4.28 24.62
N PRO A 123 22.26 4.72 24.02
CA PRO A 123 22.58 4.44 22.63
C PRO A 123 22.72 2.94 22.36
N ASP A 124 22.09 2.46 21.27
CA ASP A 124 22.19 1.07 20.77
C ASP A 124 22.24 1.12 19.25
N GLU A 125 23.38 0.77 18.67
CA GLU A 125 23.61 0.81 17.22
C GLU A 125 22.70 -0.17 16.46
N LYS A 126 22.39 -1.33 17.06
CA LYS A 126 21.52 -2.33 16.44
C LYS A 126 20.09 -1.82 16.36
N LEU A 127 19.57 -1.26 17.45
CA LEU A 127 18.22 -0.71 17.47
C LEU A 127 18.12 0.52 16.55
N ALA A 128 19.15 1.37 16.49
CA ALA A 128 19.23 2.51 15.58
C ALA A 128 19.21 2.03 14.12
N GLY A 129 19.99 1.00 13.73
CA GLY A 129 19.99 0.44 12.39
C GLY A 129 18.63 -0.18 12.00
N LEU A 130 17.91 -0.80 12.95
CA LEU A 130 16.55 -1.29 12.70
C LEU A 130 15.55 -0.17 12.48
N MET A 131 15.71 0.99 13.15
CA MET A 131 14.88 2.17 12.90
C MET A 131 15.11 2.73 11.50
N GLU A 132 16.36 2.80 11.04
CA GLU A 132 16.65 3.20 9.64
C GLU A 132 16.04 2.24 8.62
N MET A 133 16.08 0.93 8.89
CA MET A 133 15.41 -0.07 8.04
C MET A 133 13.88 0.13 8.01
N LEU A 134 13.28 0.48 9.14
CA LEU A 134 11.85 0.78 9.20
C LEU A 134 11.51 2.03 8.39
N ASP A 135 12.30 3.09 8.51
CA ASP A 135 12.11 4.33 7.75
C ASP A 135 12.25 4.09 6.23
N ALA A 136 13.21 3.27 5.82
CA ALA A 136 13.37 2.86 4.42
C ALA A 136 12.16 2.05 3.92
N ALA A 137 11.65 1.12 4.73
CA ALA A 137 10.46 0.33 4.39
C ALA A 137 9.19 1.22 4.31
N GLU A 138 9.05 2.22 5.16
CA GLU A 138 7.96 3.21 5.06
C GLU A 138 8.02 4.02 3.76
N ALA A 139 9.22 4.44 3.35
CA ALA A 139 9.44 5.14 2.08
C ALA A 139 9.04 4.26 0.87
N GLU A 140 9.39 2.96 0.90
CA GLU A 140 9.01 2.00 -0.14
C GLU A 140 7.49 1.81 -0.21
N VAL A 141 6.81 1.67 0.94
CA VAL A 141 5.33 1.60 0.99
C VAL A 141 4.70 2.85 0.38
N ALA A 142 5.22 4.03 0.68
CA ALA A 142 4.72 5.29 0.12
C ALA A 142 4.89 5.33 -1.42
N SER A 143 6.03 4.87 -1.93
CA SER A 143 6.33 4.77 -3.36
C SER A 143 5.40 3.77 -4.06
N ALA A 144 5.30 2.55 -3.54
CA ALA A 144 4.45 1.50 -4.07
C ALA A 144 2.96 1.90 -4.07
N ARG A 145 2.49 2.57 -3.01
CA ARG A 145 1.12 3.10 -2.91
C ARG A 145 0.84 4.17 -3.96
N ARG A 146 1.77 5.12 -4.17
CA ARG A 146 1.64 6.14 -5.23
C ARG A 146 1.55 5.49 -6.61
N THR A 147 2.39 4.48 -6.86
CA THR A 147 2.39 3.73 -8.12
C THR A 147 1.08 2.98 -8.34
N TYR A 148 0.59 2.26 -7.33
CA TYR A 148 -0.71 1.59 -7.40
C TYR A 148 -1.84 2.59 -7.67
N ASN A 149 -1.93 3.68 -6.91
CA ASN A 149 -2.99 4.67 -7.06
C ASN A 149 -2.97 5.33 -8.45
N ARG A 150 -1.80 5.59 -9.02
CA ARG A 150 -1.65 6.09 -10.39
C ARG A 150 -2.16 5.08 -11.41
N ARG A 151 -1.82 3.79 -11.28
CA ARG A 151 -2.30 2.72 -12.19
C ARG A 151 -3.80 2.48 -12.06
N ALA A 152 -4.32 2.45 -10.84
CA ALA A 152 -5.75 2.35 -10.56
C ALA A 152 -6.54 3.54 -11.11
N GLY A 153 -6.03 4.76 -10.92
CA GLY A 153 -6.61 5.97 -11.49
C GLY A 153 -6.62 5.96 -13.02
N SER A 154 -5.51 5.52 -13.64
CA SER A 154 -5.42 5.37 -15.10
C SER A 154 -6.42 4.34 -15.63
N TYR A 155 -6.54 3.17 -14.97
CA TYR A 155 -7.54 2.16 -15.33
C TYR A 155 -8.97 2.73 -15.23
N ASN A 156 -9.30 3.37 -14.10
CA ASN A 156 -10.62 3.96 -13.89
C ASN A 156 -10.95 5.07 -14.91
N HIS A 157 -9.96 5.91 -15.23
CA HIS A 157 -10.12 6.95 -16.25
C HIS A 157 -10.46 6.33 -17.62
N HIS A 158 -9.71 5.30 -18.05
CA HIS A 158 -9.96 4.64 -19.33
C HIS A 158 -11.28 3.88 -19.35
N LEU A 159 -11.68 3.29 -18.22
CA LEU A 159 -12.98 2.62 -18.07
C LEU A 159 -14.15 3.59 -18.28
N ASN A 160 -14.03 4.84 -17.84
CA ASN A 160 -15.08 5.85 -17.89
C ASN A 160 -15.05 6.73 -19.14
N LYS A 161 -13.97 6.70 -19.92
CA LYS A 161 -13.81 7.52 -21.14
C LYS A 161 -14.55 6.88 -22.32
N LEU A 162 -15.22 7.68 -23.13
CA LEU A 162 -15.79 7.21 -24.39
C LEU A 162 -14.67 6.85 -25.39
N PRO A 163 -14.82 5.79 -26.21
CA PRO A 163 -15.97 4.89 -26.29
C PRO A 163 -15.98 3.75 -25.27
N ASN A 164 -14.89 3.55 -24.49
CA ASN A 164 -14.74 2.40 -23.56
C ASN A 164 -15.92 2.25 -22.60
N ARG A 165 -16.48 3.36 -22.11
CA ARG A 165 -17.64 3.34 -21.20
C ARG A 165 -18.84 2.57 -21.76
N LEU A 166 -19.06 2.61 -23.08
CA LEU A 166 -20.18 1.91 -23.73
C LEU A 166 -19.94 0.41 -23.85
N VAL A 167 -18.68 0.00 -24.05
CA VAL A 167 -18.32 -1.39 -24.33
C VAL A 167 -17.72 -2.11 -23.12
N ALA A 168 -17.30 -1.39 -22.09
CA ALA A 168 -16.61 -1.98 -20.94
C ALA A 168 -17.48 -3.01 -20.20
N LYS A 169 -18.73 -2.66 -19.89
CA LYS A 169 -19.66 -3.56 -19.18
C LYS A 169 -19.96 -4.83 -19.95
N PRO A 170 -20.34 -4.81 -21.24
CA PRO A 170 -20.48 -6.03 -22.05
C PRO A 170 -19.21 -6.87 -22.15
N LEU A 171 -18.02 -6.24 -22.07
CA LEU A 171 -16.72 -6.91 -22.10
C LEU A 171 -16.25 -7.44 -20.74
N GLY A 172 -17.05 -7.31 -19.66
CA GLY A 172 -16.72 -7.79 -18.31
C GLY A 172 -15.83 -6.85 -17.49
N PHE A 173 -15.78 -5.57 -17.83
CA PHE A 173 -15.05 -4.53 -17.10
C PHE A 173 -16.03 -3.53 -16.45
N ASP A 174 -16.77 -3.99 -15.44
CA ASP A 174 -17.81 -3.22 -14.76
C ASP A 174 -17.32 -2.55 -13.45
N LYS A 175 -16.20 -3.02 -12.88
CA LYS A 175 -15.73 -2.59 -11.58
C LYS A 175 -14.51 -1.68 -11.69
N GLN A 176 -14.61 -0.54 -11.03
CA GLN A 176 -13.47 0.36 -10.83
C GLN A 176 -12.52 -0.18 -9.77
N ALA A 177 -11.22 0.07 -9.94
CA ALA A 177 -10.21 -0.21 -8.93
C ALA A 177 -10.33 0.81 -7.79
N ARG A 178 -10.31 0.33 -6.54
CA ARG A 178 -10.30 1.19 -5.36
C ARG A 178 -8.91 1.76 -5.13
N LEU A 179 -8.84 3.04 -4.78
CA LEU A 179 -7.59 3.67 -4.37
C LEU A 179 -7.25 3.30 -2.92
N VAL A 180 -5.97 3.13 -2.65
CA VAL A 180 -5.43 2.90 -1.31
C VAL A 180 -5.09 4.25 -0.69
N ARG A 181 -5.79 4.62 0.39
CA ARG A 181 -5.60 5.87 1.12
C ARG A 181 -5.48 5.56 2.60
N PHE A 182 -4.31 5.77 3.17
CA PHE A 182 -4.05 5.78 4.61
C PHE A 182 -3.11 6.93 4.95
N THR A 183 -3.15 7.41 6.19
CA THR A 183 -2.37 8.55 6.65
C THR A 183 -0.89 8.18 6.67
N GLU A 184 -0.05 8.97 6.01
CA GLU A 184 1.41 8.86 6.06
C GLU A 184 1.95 9.51 7.33
N ASN A 185 3.04 8.97 7.87
CA ASN A 185 3.81 9.64 8.91
C ASN A 185 4.39 10.96 8.35
N GLN A 186 4.33 12.04 9.13
CA GLN A 186 4.76 13.38 8.67
C GLN A 186 6.25 13.48 8.33
N THR A 187 7.08 12.56 8.82
CA THR A 187 8.52 12.49 8.54
C THR A 187 8.83 12.36 7.05
N GLN A 188 7.96 11.68 6.28
CA GLN A 188 8.12 11.53 4.82
C GLN A 188 7.75 12.79 4.02
N ARG A 189 6.92 13.69 4.56
CA ARG A 189 6.60 14.95 3.89
C ARG A 189 7.80 15.90 3.82
N MET A 190 8.71 15.86 4.80
CA MET A 190 9.90 16.70 4.81
C MET A 190 10.94 16.24 3.80
N SER A 191 11.18 14.92 3.67
CA SER A 191 12.17 14.41 2.70
C SER A 191 11.71 14.53 1.24
N SER A 192 10.41 14.43 0.94
CA SER A 192 9.90 14.63 -0.41
C SER A 192 9.88 16.10 -0.85
N ASN A 193 9.81 17.06 0.10
CA ASN A 193 9.89 18.50 -0.20
C ASN A 193 11.34 19.02 -0.30
N MET A 194 12.34 18.26 0.16
CA MET A 194 13.76 18.61 0.01
C MET A 194 14.34 18.11 -1.34
N LEU A 195 13.63 17.28 -2.08
CA LEU A 195 14.03 16.71 -3.37
C LEU A 195 13.21 17.26 -4.55
N ALA A 196 12.36 18.23 -4.33
CA ALA A 196 11.63 19.00 -5.35
C ALA A 196 12.17 20.42 -5.43
#